data_4a71d9e0e9a5ccc1bfe5e625dc163bda
#
_entry.id   4a71d9e0e9a5ccc1bfe5e625dc163bda
#
_cell.length_a   1.000
_cell.length_b   1.000
_cell.length_c   1.000
_cell.angle_alpha   90.00
_cell.angle_beta   90.00
_cell.angle_gamma   90.00
#
_symmetry.space_group_name_H-M   'P 1'
#
loop_
_entity.id
_entity.type
_entity.pdbx_description
1 polymer ?
#
loop_
_entity_poly.entity_id
_entity_poly.type
_entity_poly.pdbx_seq_one_letter_code
_entity_poly.pdbx_strand_id
1 'polypeptide(L)'
;MEHLYEKAPESAEIRAFAGMGADAVGMSTVPDAMVCSYLGMKVPAVSCITNMATGIQTVKHSHARVVEIANRTGDTMCRWLGEVIQRM
;
A
#
# COMPACT_ATOMS: atom_id res chain seq x y z
N MET A 1 9.53 -10.93 6.71
CA MET A 1 8.82 -10.39 5.53
C MET A 1 9.69 -9.49 4.68
N GLU A 2 10.50 -8.62 5.28
CA GLU A 2 11.34 -7.68 4.53
C GLU A 2 12.27 -8.37 3.53
N HIS A 3 12.86 -9.50 3.90
CA HIS A 3 13.75 -10.23 3.02
C HIS A 3 13.07 -10.78 1.76
N LEU A 4 11.74 -10.90 1.78
CA LEU A 4 10.98 -11.35 0.62
C LEU A 4 10.96 -10.32 -0.49
N TYR A 5 11.09 -9.03 -0.16
CA TYR A 5 11.09 -7.97 -1.15
C TYR A 5 12.36 -7.91 -2.00
N GLU A 6 13.37 -8.60 -1.58
CA GLU A 6 14.65 -8.58 -2.28
C GLU A 6 14.86 -9.79 -3.18
N LYS A 7 13.92 -10.72 -3.20
CA LYS A 7 14.06 -11.98 -3.92
C LYS A 7 13.30 -11.97 -5.25
N ALA A 8 13.79 -12.70 -6.21
CA ALA A 8 13.17 -12.87 -7.53
C ALA A 8 11.69 -13.33 -7.47
N PRO A 9 11.28 -14.24 -6.54
CA PRO A 9 9.87 -14.64 -6.46
C PRO A 9 8.90 -13.49 -6.24
N GLU A 10 9.29 -12.46 -5.52
CA GLU A 10 8.44 -11.28 -5.32
C GLU A 10 8.19 -10.52 -6.62
N SER A 11 9.23 -10.36 -7.43
CA SER A 11 9.07 -9.77 -8.75
C SER A 11 8.09 -10.57 -9.60
N ALA A 12 8.11 -11.91 -9.47
CA ALA A 12 7.17 -12.78 -10.16
C ALA A 12 5.75 -12.57 -9.65
N GLU A 13 5.56 -12.44 -8.33
CA GLU A 13 4.25 -12.15 -7.74
C GLU A 13 3.69 -10.82 -8.23
N ILE A 14 4.51 -9.78 -8.27
CA ILE A 14 4.11 -8.47 -8.77
C ILE A 14 3.65 -8.57 -10.22
N ARG A 15 4.39 -9.27 -11.06
CA ARG A 15 4.00 -9.48 -12.46
C ARG A 15 2.71 -10.26 -12.58
N ALA A 16 2.53 -11.27 -11.72
CA ALA A 16 1.30 -12.06 -11.71
C ALA A 16 0.09 -11.21 -11.33
N PHE A 17 0.20 -10.39 -10.30
CA PHE A 17 -0.87 -9.51 -9.87
C PHE A 17 -1.19 -8.47 -10.94
N ALA A 18 -0.18 -7.89 -11.58
CA ALA A 18 -0.39 -6.97 -12.69
C ALA A 18 -1.12 -7.64 -13.85
N GLY A 19 -0.76 -8.89 -14.16
CA GLY A 19 -1.43 -9.69 -15.20
C GLY A 19 -2.88 -9.99 -14.88
N MET A 20 -3.24 -10.06 -13.61
CA MET A 20 -4.61 -10.25 -13.14
C MET A 20 -5.40 -8.93 -13.05
N GLY A 21 -4.77 -7.81 -13.37
CA GLY A 21 -5.44 -6.51 -13.39
C GLY A 21 -5.23 -5.65 -12.14
N ALA A 22 -4.30 -6.02 -11.26
CA ALA A 22 -4.02 -5.20 -10.08
C ALA A 22 -3.30 -3.91 -10.45
N ASP A 23 -3.71 -2.82 -9.86
CA ASP A 23 -3.10 -1.50 -10.06
C ASP A 23 -2.13 -1.12 -8.95
N ALA A 24 -2.34 -1.67 -7.76
CA ALA A 24 -1.49 -1.42 -6.59
C ALA A 24 -1.45 -2.66 -5.71
N VAL A 25 -0.41 -2.78 -4.91
CA VAL A 25 -0.24 -3.91 -3.98
C VAL A 25 0.12 -3.40 -2.59
N GLY A 26 -0.27 -4.16 -1.57
CA GLY A 26 0.06 -3.88 -0.19
C GLY A 26 0.05 -5.16 0.61
N MET A 27 0.50 -5.10 1.85
CA MET A 27 0.65 -6.30 2.67
C MET A 27 -0.37 -6.42 3.79
N SER A 28 -0.90 -5.33 4.28
CA SER A 28 -1.72 -5.34 5.50
C SER A 28 -3.15 -4.86 5.29
N THR A 29 -3.40 -4.01 4.30
CA THR A 29 -4.71 -3.37 4.10
C THR A 29 -5.81 -4.38 3.82
N VAL A 30 -5.56 -5.35 2.95
CA VAL A 30 -6.58 -6.33 2.55
C VAL A 30 -7.01 -7.24 3.70
N PRO A 31 -6.09 -7.83 4.47
CA PRO A 31 -6.50 -8.63 5.63
C PRO A 31 -7.33 -7.84 6.65
N ASP A 32 -6.93 -6.62 6.95
CA ASP A 32 -7.67 -5.77 7.89
C ASP A 32 -9.07 -5.44 7.35
N ALA A 33 -9.15 -5.09 6.08
CA ALA A 33 -10.43 -4.79 5.43
C ALA A 33 -11.36 -5.99 5.42
N MET A 34 -10.83 -7.18 5.18
CA MET A 34 -11.62 -8.42 5.19
C MET A 34 -12.23 -8.69 6.55
N VAL A 35 -11.44 -8.57 7.61
CA VAL A 35 -11.94 -8.79 8.98
C VAL A 35 -13.00 -7.76 9.35
N CYS A 36 -12.76 -6.48 9.07
CA CYS A 36 -13.73 -5.42 9.36
C CYS A 36 -15.03 -5.62 8.57
N SER A 37 -14.93 -6.00 7.32
CA SER A 37 -16.10 -6.28 6.49
C SER A 37 -16.90 -7.47 7.03
N TYR A 38 -16.22 -8.51 7.47
CA TYR A 38 -16.87 -9.67 8.10
C TYR A 38 -17.64 -9.26 9.35
N LEU A 39 -17.16 -8.29 10.10
CA LEU A 39 -17.84 -7.77 11.30
C LEU A 39 -18.97 -6.80 10.98
N GLY A 40 -19.28 -6.59 9.70
CA GLY A 40 -20.38 -5.73 9.29
C GLY A 40 -20.05 -4.23 9.20
N MET A 41 -18.78 -3.89 9.29
CA MET A 41 -18.33 -2.50 9.19
C MET A 41 -18.29 -2.02 7.75
N LYS A 42 -18.57 -0.74 7.54
CA LYS A 42 -18.29 -0.09 6.25
C LYS A 42 -16.83 0.30 6.24
N VAL A 43 -16.11 -0.11 5.20
CA VAL A 43 -14.64 -0.02 5.19
C VAL A 43 -14.15 0.81 3.99
N PRO A 44 -14.04 2.13 4.13
CA PRO A 44 -13.26 2.90 3.16
C PRO A 44 -11.78 2.69 3.41
N ALA A 45 -10.97 2.78 2.38
CA ALA A 45 -9.52 2.65 2.50
C ALA A 45 -8.84 3.67 1.60
N VAL A 46 -7.69 4.17 2.08
CA VAL A 46 -6.84 5.09 1.32
C VAL A 46 -5.41 4.61 1.48
N SER A 47 -4.70 4.51 0.38
CA SER A 47 -3.30 4.10 0.40
C SER A 47 -2.42 5.17 -0.22
N CYS A 48 -1.30 5.42 0.41
CA CYS A 48 -0.26 6.27 -0.15
C CYS A 48 0.70 5.39 -0.96
N ILE A 49 0.83 5.69 -2.25
CA ILE A 49 1.78 4.98 -3.10
C ILE A 49 3.18 5.53 -2.81
N THR A 50 4.00 4.73 -2.18
CA THR A 50 5.32 5.13 -1.72
C THR A 50 6.44 4.80 -2.70
N ASN A 51 6.20 3.85 -3.60
CA ASN A 51 7.21 3.39 -4.56
C ASN A 51 6.56 2.59 -5.68
N MET A 52 7.31 2.40 -6.75
CA MET A 52 6.96 1.39 -7.74
C MET A 52 7.33 0.03 -7.18
N ALA A 53 6.53 -0.99 -7.45
CA ALA A 53 6.73 -2.31 -6.88
C ALA A 53 8.02 -2.97 -7.35
N THR A 54 8.46 -3.97 -6.60
CA THR A 54 9.64 -4.77 -6.90
C THR A 54 9.56 -5.36 -8.31
N GLY A 55 10.61 -5.21 -9.08
CA GLY A 55 10.68 -5.68 -10.47
C GLY A 55 10.20 -4.67 -11.51
N ILE A 56 9.52 -3.61 -11.10
CA ILE A 56 9.11 -2.51 -11.98
C ILE A 56 10.04 -1.32 -11.80
N GLN A 57 10.41 -1.05 -10.57
CA GLN A 57 11.33 0.03 -10.22
C GLN A 57 12.77 -0.36 -10.59
N THR A 58 13.50 0.56 -11.21
CA THR A 58 14.89 0.30 -11.62
C THR A 58 15.88 0.44 -10.47
N VAL A 59 15.49 1.16 -9.42
CA VAL A 59 16.31 1.38 -8.22
C VAL A 59 15.76 0.49 -7.10
N LYS A 60 16.66 -0.17 -6.38
CA LYS A 60 16.29 -1.00 -5.25
C LYS A 60 15.57 -0.15 -4.20
N HIS A 61 14.42 -0.61 -3.72
CA HIS A 61 13.77 0.10 -2.65
C HIS A 61 14.43 -0.09 -1.31
N SER A 62 14.27 0.91 -0.42
CA SER A 62 14.68 0.81 0.96
C SER A 62 13.52 1.19 1.86
N HIS A 63 13.52 0.63 3.07
CA HIS A 63 12.54 0.98 4.09
C HIS A 63 12.61 2.48 4.45
N ALA A 64 13.83 3.04 4.51
CA ALA A 64 14.03 4.46 4.78
C ALA A 64 13.35 5.35 3.75
N ARG A 65 13.41 4.97 2.47
CA ARG A 65 12.75 5.72 1.40
C ARG A 65 11.23 5.67 1.53
N VAL A 66 10.68 4.52 1.88
CA VAL A 66 9.24 4.35 2.11
C VAL A 66 8.77 5.25 3.26
N VAL A 67 9.50 5.24 4.39
CA VAL A 67 9.20 6.08 5.55
C VAL A 67 9.30 7.55 5.19
N GLU A 68 10.32 7.95 4.44
CA GLU A 68 10.49 9.33 4.00
C GLU A 68 9.28 9.83 3.21
N ILE A 69 8.82 9.04 2.23
CA ILE A 69 7.66 9.40 1.41
C ILE A 69 6.39 9.44 2.26
N ALA A 70 6.21 8.48 3.14
CA ALA A 70 5.06 8.45 4.03
C ALA A 70 5.03 9.68 4.94
N ASN A 71 6.16 10.09 5.47
CA ASN A 71 6.25 11.28 6.31
C ASN A 71 5.97 12.58 5.52
N ARG A 72 6.43 12.65 4.27
CA ARG A 72 6.19 13.81 3.41
C ARG A 72 4.71 13.99 3.07
N THR A 73 3.97 12.91 2.96
CA THR A 73 2.54 12.95 2.60
C THR A 73 1.61 12.93 3.82
N GLY A 74 2.17 12.64 5.01
CA GLY A 74 1.38 12.43 6.23
C GLY A 74 0.49 13.60 6.59
N ASP A 75 1.00 14.81 6.57
CA ASP A 75 0.22 16.01 6.92
C ASP A 75 -0.95 16.22 5.97
N THR A 76 -0.71 16.02 4.67
CA THR A 76 -1.75 16.15 3.66
C THR A 76 -2.82 15.10 3.85
N MET A 77 -2.42 13.85 4.09
CA MET A 77 -3.37 12.76 4.36
C MET A 77 -4.19 13.00 5.62
N CYS A 78 -3.55 13.47 6.69
CA CYS A 78 -4.25 13.75 7.95
C CYS A 78 -5.29 14.86 7.77
N ARG A 79 -4.96 15.91 7.06
CA ARG A 79 -5.91 16.99 6.77
C ARG A 79 -7.07 16.49 5.91
N TRP A 80 -6.77 15.71 4.89
CA TRP A 80 -7.79 15.17 4.00
C TRP A 80 -8.73 14.22 4.74
N LEU A 81 -8.18 13.33 5.57
CA LEU A 81 -8.99 12.40 6.37
C LEU A 81 -9.84 13.14 7.39
N GLY A 82 -9.31 14.19 8.01
CA GLY A 82 -10.08 15.03 8.91
C GLY A 82 -11.29 15.67 8.24
N GLU A 83 -11.10 16.17 7.02
CA GLU A 83 -12.19 16.72 6.22
C GLU A 83 -13.25 15.67 5.88
N VAL A 84 -12.82 14.50 5.48
CA VAL A 84 -13.73 13.39 5.15
C VAL A 84 -14.57 13.02 6.37
N ILE A 85 -13.93 12.86 7.53
CA ILE A 85 -14.62 12.50 8.77
C ILE A 85 -15.64 13.56 9.16
N GLN A 86 -15.31 14.83 9.04
CA GLN A 86 -16.23 15.91 9.36
C GLN A 86 -17.46 15.95 8.46
N ARG A 87 -17.34 15.46 7.24
CA ARG A 87 -18.43 15.46 6.26
C ARG A 87 -19.25 14.18 6.24
N MET A 88 -18.85 13.21 7.04
CA MET A 88 -19.57 11.94 7.13
C MET A 88 -20.87 12.05 7.91
#